data_c485dfe3437f9c1d0b710d1c5fe8da3a
#
_entry.id   c485dfe3437f9c1d0b710d1c5fe8da3a
#
_cell.length_a   1.000
_cell.length_b   1.000
_cell.length_c   1.000
_cell.angle_alpha   90.00
_cell.angle_beta   90.00
_cell.angle_gamma   90.00
#
_symmetry.space_group_name_H-M   'P 1'
#
loop_
_entity.id
_entity.type
_entity.pdbx_description
1 polymer ?
#
loop_
_entity_poly.entity_id
_entity_poly.type
_entity_poly.pdbx_seq_one_letter_code
_entity_poly.pdbx_strand_id
1 'polypeptide(L)'
;MSKILYMSASWCHGCHAMLPQFKKECERLNAEYEIIDVESDKGVDLSVEHKVRNIPTLIFLDDDNKVIGRASGSNAYKEIEKYI
;
A
#
# COMPACT_ATOMS: atom_id res chain seq x y z
N MET A 1 -12.83 -5.26 8.54
CA MET A 1 -12.41 -5.39 7.14
C MET A 1 -10.94 -5.11 7.01
N SER A 2 -10.27 -5.80 6.10
CA SER A 2 -8.85 -5.58 5.85
C SER A 2 -8.62 -4.23 5.18
N LYS A 3 -7.47 -3.64 5.41
CA LYS A 3 -7.11 -2.35 4.83
C LYS A 3 -5.71 -2.43 4.24
N ILE A 4 -5.49 -1.68 3.17
CA ILE A 4 -4.21 -1.62 2.49
C ILE A 4 -3.65 -0.21 2.63
N LEU A 5 -2.40 -0.12 3.06
CA LEU A 5 -1.66 1.15 3.04
C LEU A 5 -0.80 1.16 1.77
N TYR A 6 -1.02 2.14 0.92
CA TYR A 6 -0.26 2.33 -0.32
C TYR A 6 0.79 3.40 -0.07
N MET A 7 2.00 2.98 0.21
CA MET A 7 3.10 3.90 0.52
C MET A 7 3.66 4.45 -0.79
N SER A 8 3.62 5.76 -0.95
CA SER A 8 3.90 6.44 -2.21
C SER A 8 4.62 7.78 -1.98
N ALA A 9 5.05 8.40 -3.06
CA ALA A 9 5.60 9.76 -3.03
C ALA A 9 5.29 10.44 -4.37
N SER A 10 5.22 11.77 -4.36
CA SER A 10 4.88 12.53 -5.56
C SER A 10 5.90 12.34 -6.69
N TRP A 11 7.17 12.10 -6.34
CA TRP A 11 8.25 11.91 -7.31
C TRP A 11 8.43 10.46 -7.77
N CYS A 12 7.62 9.54 -7.27
CA CYS A 12 7.79 8.12 -7.55
C CYS A 12 7.02 7.70 -8.80
N HIS A 13 7.72 7.50 -9.92
CA HIS A 13 7.10 7.06 -11.17
C HIS A 13 6.41 5.71 -11.05
N GLY A 14 7.06 4.75 -10.38
CA GLY A 14 6.49 3.42 -10.19
C GLY A 14 5.22 3.44 -9.38
N CYS A 15 5.14 4.35 -8.39
CA CYS A 15 3.95 4.53 -7.58
C CYS A 15 2.78 5.04 -8.42
N HIS A 16 3.04 6.02 -9.28
CA HIS A 16 1.99 6.58 -10.14
C HIS A 16 1.58 5.59 -11.23
N ALA A 17 2.54 4.84 -11.77
CA ALA A 17 2.26 3.86 -12.83
C ALA A 17 1.40 2.72 -12.31
N MET A 18 1.60 2.28 -11.07
CA MET A 18 0.84 1.17 -10.49
C MET A 18 -0.55 1.59 -10.02
N LEU A 19 -0.75 2.86 -9.73
CA LEU A 19 -1.99 3.32 -9.08
C LEU A 19 -3.27 2.92 -9.80
N PRO A 20 -3.38 3.04 -11.13
CA PRO A 20 -4.61 2.61 -11.82
C PRO A 20 -4.92 1.12 -11.65
N GLN A 21 -3.91 0.25 -11.78
CA GLN A 21 -4.08 -1.18 -11.58
C GLN A 21 -4.41 -1.51 -10.13
N PHE A 22 -3.78 -0.81 -9.20
CA PHE A 22 -4.04 -0.97 -7.77
C PHE A 22 -5.50 -0.64 -7.46
N LYS A 23 -5.99 0.48 -7.96
CA LYS A 23 -7.39 0.90 -7.72
C LYS A 23 -8.38 -0.08 -8.32
N LYS A 24 -8.10 -0.60 -9.52
CA LYS A 24 -8.94 -1.61 -10.16
C LYS A 24 -9.03 -2.89 -9.34
N GLU A 25 -7.89 -3.35 -8.81
CA GLU A 25 -7.88 -4.56 -7.99
C GLU A 25 -8.64 -4.34 -6.69
N CYS A 26 -8.46 -3.19 -6.04
CA CYS A 26 -9.19 -2.87 -4.82
C CYS A 26 -10.70 -2.83 -5.08
N GLU A 27 -11.10 -2.26 -6.22
CA GLU A 27 -12.51 -2.21 -6.60
C GLU A 27 -13.05 -3.61 -6.85
N ARG A 28 -12.31 -4.43 -7.60
CA ARG A 28 -12.71 -5.81 -7.90
C ARG A 28 -12.88 -6.65 -6.64
N LEU A 29 -12.00 -6.46 -5.68
CA LEU A 29 -11.98 -7.24 -4.44
C LEU A 29 -12.72 -6.56 -3.29
N ASN A 30 -13.29 -5.39 -3.54
CA ASN A 30 -13.97 -4.58 -2.53
C ASN A 30 -13.06 -4.30 -1.33
N ALA A 31 -11.80 -3.98 -1.61
CA ALA A 31 -10.78 -3.75 -0.61
C ALA A 31 -10.71 -2.27 -0.22
N GLU A 32 -10.54 -2.00 1.06
CA GLU A 32 -10.35 -0.66 1.58
C GLU A 32 -8.87 -0.30 1.52
N TYR A 33 -8.55 0.93 1.17
CA TYR A 33 -7.15 1.36 1.10
C TYR A 33 -7.00 2.82 1.45
N GLU A 34 -5.77 3.19 1.78
CA GLU A 34 -5.39 4.58 2.00
C GLU A 34 -4.06 4.82 1.30
N ILE A 35 -3.97 5.92 0.54
CA ILE A 35 -2.71 6.31 -0.11
C ILE A 35 -1.95 7.21 0.86
N ILE A 36 -0.73 6.80 1.20
CA ILE A 36 0.12 7.47 2.18
C ILE A 36 1.30 8.11 1.46
N ASP A 37 1.45 9.43 1.61
CA ASP A 37 2.63 10.14 1.15
C ASP A 37 3.72 9.94 2.19
N VAL A 38 4.81 9.26 1.80
CA VAL A 38 5.91 8.95 2.74
C VAL A 38 6.65 10.18 3.24
N GLU A 39 6.43 11.33 2.59
CA GLU A 39 7.05 12.59 3.01
C GLU A 39 6.15 13.39 3.95
N SER A 40 4.90 13.00 4.13
CA SER A 40 4.01 13.63 5.10
C SER A 40 4.39 13.19 6.51
N ASP A 41 3.93 13.93 7.52
CA ASP A 41 4.20 13.56 8.92
C ASP A 41 3.70 12.14 9.22
N LYS A 42 2.47 11.84 8.80
CA LYS A 42 1.89 10.51 8.96
C LYS A 42 2.71 9.46 8.21
N GLY A 43 3.13 9.79 6.98
CA GLY A 43 3.92 8.88 6.15
C GLY A 43 5.28 8.58 6.73
N VAL A 44 5.94 9.57 7.31
CA VAL A 44 7.23 9.37 7.99
C VAL A 44 7.05 8.40 9.16
N ASP A 45 6.05 8.65 10.00
CA ASP A 45 5.78 7.79 11.15
C ASP A 45 5.48 6.35 10.73
N LEU A 46 4.63 6.17 9.72
CA LEU A 46 4.28 4.84 9.22
C LEU A 46 5.47 4.14 8.57
N SER A 47 6.31 4.89 7.87
CA SER A 47 7.51 4.33 7.24
C SER A 47 8.48 3.79 8.28
N VAL A 48 8.65 4.50 9.38
CA VAL A 48 9.50 4.06 10.49
C VAL A 48 8.88 2.83 11.16
N GLU A 49 7.59 2.91 11.49
CA GLU A 49 6.87 1.83 12.17
C GLU A 49 6.93 0.53 11.39
N HIS A 50 6.71 0.60 10.06
CA HIS A 50 6.65 -0.58 9.20
C HIS A 50 7.95 -0.86 8.47
N LYS A 51 9.01 -0.09 8.76
CA LYS A 51 10.34 -0.26 8.15
C LYS A 51 10.28 -0.25 6.63
N VAL A 52 9.55 0.73 6.08
CA VAL A 52 9.41 0.88 4.63
C VAL A 52 10.69 1.47 4.07
N ARG A 53 11.34 0.75 3.15
CA ARG A 53 12.61 1.17 2.54
C ARG A 53 12.48 1.43 1.05
N ASN A 54 11.45 0.87 0.44
CA ASN A 54 11.19 0.99 -0.99
C ASN A 54 9.77 1.47 -1.20
N ILE A 55 9.53 2.17 -2.29
CA ILE A 55 8.19 2.53 -2.74
C ILE A 55 8.06 2.20 -4.23
N PRO A 56 6.88 1.80 -4.72
CA PRO A 56 5.66 1.62 -3.93
C PRO A 56 5.75 0.39 -3.04
N THR A 57 5.16 0.48 -1.87
CA THR A 57 5.01 -0.66 -0.96
C THR A 57 3.57 -0.69 -0.49
N LEU A 58 2.98 -1.89 -0.53
CA LEU A 58 1.65 -2.13 0.01
C LEU A 58 1.80 -2.85 1.34
N ILE A 59 1.09 -2.36 2.35
CA ILE A 59 1.06 -2.99 3.65
C ILE A 59 -0.37 -3.42 3.90
N PHE A 60 -0.55 -4.72 4.16
CA PHE A 60 -1.88 -5.31 4.35
C PHE A 60 -2.17 -5.43 5.85
N LEU A 61 -3.27 -4.84 6.28
CA LEU A 61 -3.69 -4.82 7.68
C LEU A 61 -4.98 -5.60 7.85
N ASP A 62 -5.11 -6.31 8.98
CA ASP A 62 -6.38 -6.97 9.33
C ASP A 62 -7.32 -5.98 10.03
N ASP A 63 -8.45 -6.49 10.53
CA ASP A 63 -9.46 -5.67 11.21
C ASP A 63 -8.94 -4.99 12.46
N ASP A 64 -7.89 -5.55 13.06
CA ASP A 64 -7.27 -4.99 14.28
C ASP A 64 -6.08 -4.10 13.95
N ASN A 65 -5.90 -3.73 12.68
CA ASN A 65 -4.78 -2.93 12.19
C ASN A 65 -3.42 -3.60 12.38
N LYS A 66 -3.41 -4.92 12.43
CA LYS A 66 -2.17 -5.68 12.48
C LYS A 66 -1.70 -6.04 11.08
N VAL A 67 -0.40 -5.99 10.86
CA VAL A 67 0.18 -6.33 9.56
C VAL A 67 0.06 -7.82 9.32
N ILE A 68 -0.60 -8.19 8.23
CA ILE A 68 -0.72 -9.59 7.81
C ILE A 68 0.13 -9.89 6.59
N GLY A 69 0.73 -8.87 5.98
CA GLY A 69 1.64 -9.06 4.87
C GLY A 69 2.04 -7.74 4.24
N ARG A 70 2.97 -7.82 3.30
CA ARG A 70 3.41 -6.65 2.54
C ARG A 70 3.92 -7.08 1.17
N ALA A 71 3.92 -6.15 0.22
CA ALA A 71 4.44 -6.36 -1.12
C ALA A 71 5.06 -5.07 -1.61
N SER A 72 6.18 -5.16 -2.33
CA SER A 72 6.88 -3.99 -2.83
C SER A 72 7.08 -4.08 -4.34
N GLY A 73 7.24 -2.92 -4.98
CA GLY A 73 7.50 -2.82 -6.40
C GLY A 73 6.25 -2.57 -7.22
N SER A 74 6.44 -2.28 -8.50
CA SER A 74 5.36 -1.85 -9.39
C SER A 74 4.35 -2.95 -9.74
N ASN A 75 4.61 -4.20 -9.36
CA ASN A 75 3.68 -5.32 -9.52
C ASN A 75 3.04 -5.76 -8.21
N ALA A 76 3.24 -4.98 -7.14
CA ALA A 76 2.73 -5.33 -5.81
C ALA A 76 1.21 -5.50 -5.79
N TYR A 77 0.48 -4.81 -6.66
CA TYR A 77 -0.97 -4.92 -6.75
C TYR A 77 -1.44 -6.37 -7.02
N LYS A 78 -0.58 -7.19 -7.62
CA LYS A 78 -0.91 -8.60 -7.91
C LYS A 78 -1.01 -9.45 -6.65
N GLU A 79 -0.47 -8.94 -5.54
CA GLU A 79 -0.47 -9.66 -4.26
C GLU A 79 -1.70 -9.40 -3.41
N ILE A 80 -2.53 -8.41 -3.78
CA ILE A 80 -3.69 -8.01 -2.99
C ILE A 80 -4.62 -9.20 -2.75
N GLU A 81 -4.86 -10.00 -3.79
CA GLU A 81 -5.78 -11.13 -3.72
C GLU A 81 -5.41 -12.15 -2.65
N LYS A 82 -4.12 -12.24 -2.32
CA LYS A 82 -3.64 -13.19 -1.29
C LYS A 82 -4.06 -12.78 0.12
N TYR A 83 -4.32 -11.50 0.34
CA TYR A 83 -4.55 -10.95 1.69
C TYR A 83 -5.96 -10.42 1.89
N ILE A 84 -6.75 -10.37 0.86
CA ILE A 84 -8.13 -9.86 0.92
C ILE A 84 -9.17 -10.99 0.57
#